data_6b05594206106846fa66c2bea474faae
#
_entry.id   6b05594206106846fa66c2bea474faae
#
_cell.length_a   1.000
_cell.length_b   1.000
_cell.length_c   1.000
_cell.angle_alpha   90.00
_cell.angle_beta   90.00
_cell.angle_gamma   90.00
#
_symmetry.space_group_name_H-M   'P 1'
#
loop_
_entity.id
_entity.type
_entity.pdbx_description
1 polymer ?
#
loop_
_entity_poly.entity_id
_entity_poly.type
_entity_poly.pdbx_seq_one_letter_code
_entity_poly.pdbx_strand_id
1 'polypeptide(L)'
;MRTDLHIDDFAASNNPVVRKFNEYLDAHSMRKTTERYVVLKRIMDINGHFTVEELQQMIDSDGFRVSRSTVYNTVELLIEAKILRRHVFEGMQAQYERITLPHTHLICTSCGKVREVRDNNFAAFMNARRFNAFNTDHYSLYVYGTCSTCARKKKRAKH
;
A
#
# COMPACT_ATOMS: atom_id res chain seq x y z
N MET A 1 -20.86 14.28 12.07
CA MET A 1 -21.37 12.90 12.22
C MET A 1 -20.18 12.02 12.51
N ARG A 2 -20.07 11.57 13.78
CA ARG A 2 -19.08 10.54 14.15
C ARG A 2 -19.54 9.25 13.48
N THR A 3 -18.80 8.78 12.50
CA THR A 3 -18.89 7.40 12.06
C THR A 3 -18.31 6.57 13.21
N ASP A 4 -19.18 6.06 14.06
CA ASP A 4 -18.81 5.01 15.02
C ASP A 4 -18.35 3.82 14.17
N LEU A 5 -17.04 3.79 13.88
CA LEU A 5 -16.40 2.63 13.34
C LEU A 5 -16.48 1.57 14.44
N HIS A 6 -17.41 0.64 14.31
CA HIS A 6 -17.43 -0.58 15.10
C HIS A 6 -16.18 -1.40 14.78
N ILE A 7 -15.06 -1.01 15.40
CA ILE A 7 -13.76 -1.68 15.15
C ILE A 7 -13.83 -3.14 15.59
N ASP A 8 -14.58 -3.42 16.65
CA ASP A 8 -14.74 -4.80 17.13
C ASP A 8 -15.53 -5.65 16.11
N ASP A 9 -16.56 -5.10 15.47
CA ASP A 9 -17.30 -5.77 14.40
C ASP A 9 -16.42 -5.97 13.17
N PHE A 10 -15.56 -4.98 12.84
CA PHE A 10 -14.59 -5.12 11.76
C PHE A 10 -13.56 -6.19 12.07
N ALA A 11 -13.00 -6.23 13.29
CA ALA A 11 -12.03 -7.23 13.74
C ALA A 11 -12.61 -8.66 13.73
N ALA A 12 -13.91 -8.79 14.00
CA ALA A 12 -14.64 -10.06 13.97
C ALA A 12 -15.22 -10.40 12.58
N SER A 13 -15.06 -9.52 11.60
CA SER A 13 -15.68 -9.69 10.29
C SER A 13 -15.07 -10.84 9.49
N ASN A 14 -15.87 -11.42 8.58
CA ASN A 14 -15.41 -12.45 7.61
C ASN A 14 -14.61 -11.86 6.44
N ASN A 15 -14.13 -10.62 6.55
CA ASN A 15 -13.31 -10.01 5.53
C ASN A 15 -12.02 -10.82 5.32
N PRO A 16 -11.68 -11.24 4.09
CA PRO A 16 -10.50 -12.07 3.83
C PRO A 16 -9.18 -11.46 4.32
N VAL A 17 -9.07 -10.12 4.28
CA VAL A 17 -7.86 -9.41 4.74
C VAL A 17 -7.77 -9.44 6.26
N VAL A 18 -8.88 -9.23 6.97
CA VAL A 18 -8.95 -9.32 8.43
C VAL A 18 -8.62 -10.74 8.89
N ARG A 19 -9.21 -11.75 8.25
CA ARG A 19 -8.93 -13.15 8.54
C ARG A 19 -7.45 -13.48 8.36
N LYS A 20 -6.84 -13.07 7.24
CA LYS A 20 -5.42 -13.27 6.98
C LYS A 20 -4.54 -12.60 8.05
N PHE A 21 -4.90 -11.40 8.49
CA PHE A 21 -4.18 -10.71 9.56
C PHE A 21 -4.34 -11.43 10.90
N ASN A 22 -5.54 -11.90 11.23
CA ASN A 22 -5.80 -12.69 12.43
C ASN A 22 -4.98 -13.97 12.47
N GLU A 23 -4.95 -14.72 11.36
CA GLU A 23 -4.15 -15.94 11.21
C GLU A 23 -2.66 -15.65 11.41
N TYR A 24 -2.15 -14.55 10.85
CA TYR A 24 -0.76 -14.12 11.05
C TYR A 24 -0.48 -13.80 12.52
N LEU A 25 -1.33 -13.02 13.19
CA LEU A 25 -1.15 -12.65 14.60
C LEU A 25 -1.19 -13.89 15.50
N ASP A 26 -2.11 -14.82 15.26
CA ASP A 26 -2.23 -16.08 16.02
C ASP A 26 -0.98 -16.95 15.85
N ALA A 27 -0.50 -17.11 14.62
CA ALA A 27 0.69 -17.91 14.31
C ALA A 27 1.97 -17.39 15.00
N HIS A 28 2.02 -16.07 15.28
CA HIS A 28 3.16 -15.43 15.94
C HIS A 28 2.88 -15.07 17.40
N SER A 29 1.79 -15.58 18.00
CA SER A 29 1.39 -15.32 19.38
C SER A 29 1.30 -13.83 19.72
N MET A 30 0.85 -13.01 18.77
CA MET A 30 0.75 -11.56 18.90
C MET A 30 -0.67 -11.14 19.34
N ARG A 31 -0.74 -10.08 20.15
CA ARG A 31 -2.02 -9.57 20.64
C ARG A 31 -2.82 -8.92 19.52
N LYS A 32 -4.12 -9.21 19.51
CA LYS A 32 -5.14 -8.55 18.69
C LYS A 32 -5.62 -7.31 19.43
N THR A 33 -5.07 -6.14 19.12
CA THR A 33 -5.43 -4.88 19.80
C THR A 33 -6.29 -4.00 18.91
N THR A 34 -7.17 -3.20 19.52
CA THR A 34 -8.08 -2.29 18.82
C THR A 34 -7.31 -1.35 17.89
N GLU A 35 -6.16 -0.82 18.34
CA GLU A 35 -5.34 0.09 17.54
C GLU A 35 -4.84 -0.54 16.24
N ARG A 36 -4.48 -1.82 16.27
CA ARG A 36 -4.07 -2.54 15.04
C ARG A 36 -5.20 -2.64 14.03
N TYR A 37 -6.42 -2.85 14.50
CA TYR A 37 -7.59 -2.92 13.61
C TYR A 37 -8.04 -1.53 13.13
N VAL A 38 -7.84 -0.47 13.92
CA VAL A 38 -8.00 0.92 13.44
C VAL A 38 -7.07 1.18 12.27
N VAL A 39 -5.79 0.84 12.41
CA VAL A 39 -4.78 0.99 11.33
C VAL A 39 -5.18 0.17 10.10
N LEU A 40 -5.50 -1.12 10.29
CA LEU A 40 -5.89 -1.99 9.18
C LEU A 40 -7.13 -1.47 8.46
N LYS A 41 -8.17 -1.09 9.22
CA LYS A 41 -9.40 -0.58 8.63
C LYS A 41 -9.14 0.68 7.81
N ARG A 42 -8.36 1.62 8.34
CA ARG A 42 -8.03 2.84 7.61
C ARG A 42 -7.28 2.54 6.31
N ILE A 43 -6.34 1.59 6.34
CA ILE A 43 -5.63 1.14 5.14
C ILE A 43 -6.60 0.52 4.11
N MET A 44 -7.63 -0.20 4.56
CA MET A 44 -8.62 -0.78 3.65
C MET A 44 -9.43 0.27 2.87
N ASP A 45 -9.55 1.49 3.41
CA ASP A 45 -10.25 2.61 2.77
C ASP A 45 -9.37 3.42 1.81
N ILE A 46 -8.03 3.20 1.84
CA ILE A 46 -7.09 3.88 0.95
C ILE A 46 -7.05 3.18 -0.41
N ASN A 47 -7.15 3.96 -1.48
CA ASN A 47 -6.91 3.51 -2.85
C ASN A 47 -5.56 4.01 -3.34
N GLY A 48 -4.69 3.09 -3.80
CA GLY A 48 -3.34 3.40 -4.25
C GLY A 48 -2.31 3.42 -3.13
N HIS A 49 -1.30 4.29 -3.28
CA HIS A 49 -0.15 4.37 -2.38
C HIS A 49 -0.37 5.38 -1.25
N PHE A 50 0.27 5.12 -0.12
CA PHE A 50 0.29 6.04 1.02
C PHE A 50 1.64 5.97 1.74
N THR A 51 2.00 7.04 2.44
CA THR A 51 3.09 7.07 3.42
C THR A 51 2.55 6.79 4.82
N VAL A 52 3.43 6.41 5.76
CA VAL A 52 2.99 6.21 7.16
C VAL A 52 2.52 7.52 7.77
N GLU A 53 3.11 8.65 7.38
CA GLU A 53 2.73 9.99 7.81
C GLU A 53 1.31 10.34 7.36
N GLU A 54 0.97 10.08 6.09
CA GLU A 54 -0.40 10.28 5.57
C GLU A 54 -1.41 9.39 6.30
N LEU A 55 -1.06 8.13 6.52
CA LEU A 55 -1.90 7.19 7.26
C LEU A 55 -2.14 7.68 8.70
N GLN A 56 -1.10 8.14 9.40
CA GLN A 56 -1.22 8.73 10.73
C GLN A 56 -2.18 9.91 10.75
N GLN A 57 -2.01 10.87 9.82
CA GLN A 57 -2.89 12.03 9.71
C GLN A 57 -4.35 11.64 9.46
N MET A 58 -4.59 10.62 8.65
CA MET A 58 -5.93 10.12 8.39
C MET A 58 -6.56 9.51 9.65
N ILE A 59 -5.80 8.71 10.42
CA ILE A 59 -6.26 8.10 11.67
C ILE A 59 -6.58 9.19 12.70
N ASP A 60 -5.72 10.20 12.83
CA ASP A 60 -5.91 11.31 13.75
C ASP A 60 -7.16 12.14 13.37
N SER A 61 -7.39 12.36 12.07
CA SER A 61 -8.58 13.08 11.57
C SER A 61 -9.89 12.32 11.79
N ASP A 62 -9.85 10.98 11.85
CA ASP A 62 -11.01 10.15 12.21
C ASP A 62 -11.29 10.17 13.73
N GLY A 63 -10.45 10.83 14.52
CA GLY A 63 -10.61 10.98 15.97
C GLY A 63 -10.03 9.83 16.79
N PHE A 64 -9.31 8.91 16.16
CA PHE A 64 -8.59 7.85 16.87
C PHE A 64 -7.22 8.35 17.34
N ARG A 65 -6.82 7.92 18.55
CA ARG A 65 -5.49 8.19 19.09
C ARG A 65 -4.65 6.91 19.04
N VAL A 66 -3.91 6.75 17.96
CA VAL A 66 -2.95 5.66 17.81
C VAL A 66 -1.54 6.23 17.81
N SER A 67 -0.65 5.70 18.65
CA SER A 67 0.72 6.19 18.68
C SER A 67 1.44 5.93 17.34
N ARG A 68 2.36 6.84 16.97
CA ARG A 68 3.15 6.69 15.74
C ARG A 68 3.91 5.36 15.69
N SER A 69 4.47 4.91 16.82
CA SER A 69 5.14 3.61 16.91
C SER A 69 4.18 2.45 16.65
N THR A 70 2.93 2.53 17.13
CA THR A 70 1.91 1.51 16.87
C THR A 70 1.53 1.46 15.39
N VAL A 71 1.40 2.62 14.72
CA VAL A 71 1.12 2.67 13.28
C VAL A 71 2.27 2.02 12.51
N TYR A 72 3.53 2.42 12.75
CA TYR A 72 4.70 1.82 12.10
C TYR A 72 4.77 0.31 12.32
N ASN A 73 4.68 -0.14 13.58
CA ASN A 73 4.74 -1.56 13.91
C ASN A 73 3.62 -2.35 13.23
N THR A 74 2.41 -1.79 13.16
CA THR A 74 1.29 -2.46 12.49
C THR A 74 1.50 -2.55 10.98
N VAL A 75 2.03 -1.51 10.35
CA VAL A 75 2.39 -1.52 8.92
C VAL A 75 3.43 -2.61 8.63
N GLU A 76 4.46 -2.74 9.46
CA GLU A 76 5.47 -3.82 9.30
C GLU A 76 4.82 -5.21 9.44
N LEU A 77 3.96 -5.44 10.44
CA LEU A 77 3.22 -6.70 10.58
C LEU A 77 2.34 -7.01 9.36
N LEU A 78 1.73 -5.99 8.76
CA LEU A 78 0.91 -6.16 7.56
C LEU A 78 1.74 -6.50 6.31
N ILE A 79 3.00 -6.03 6.26
CA ILE A 79 3.95 -6.42 5.21
C ILE A 79 4.35 -7.89 5.39
N GLU A 80 4.72 -8.29 6.59
CA GLU A 80 5.09 -9.68 6.91
C GLU A 80 3.92 -10.64 6.67
N ALA A 81 2.69 -10.22 7.02
CA ALA A 81 1.45 -10.95 6.70
C ALA A 81 1.12 -10.96 5.20
N LYS A 82 1.94 -10.34 4.33
CA LYS A 82 1.70 -10.22 2.88
C LYS A 82 0.33 -9.60 2.55
N ILE A 83 -0.07 -8.60 3.32
CA ILE A 83 -1.26 -7.77 3.11
C ILE A 83 -0.86 -6.46 2.44
N LEU A 84 0.27 -5.89 2.86
CA LEU A 84 0.87 -4.70 2.29
C LEU A 84 2.15 -5.03 1.51
N ARG A 85 2.50 -4.14 0.59
CA ARG A 85 3.78 -4.08 -0.08
C ARG A 85 4.40 -2.71 0.15
N ARG A 86 5.71 -2.70 0.37
CA ARG A 86 6.52 -1.50 0.48
C ARG A 86 7.18 -1.21 -0.86
N HIS A 87 7.12 0.05 -1.30
CA HIS A 87 7.83 0.56 -2.46
C HIS A 87 8.81 1.64 -2.04
N VAL A 88 10.00 1.59 -2.60
CA VAL A 88 11.02 2.63 -2.44
C VAL A 88 11.32 3.17 -3.83
N PHE A 89 10.76 4.33 -4.14
CA PHE A 89 11.03 5.02 -5.40
C PHE A 89 12.23 5.95 -5.21
N GLU A 90 13.06 6.07 -6.23
CA GLU A 90 14.24 6.90 -6.18
C GLU A 90 13.90 8.36 -5.84
N GLY A 91 14.55 8.92 -4.80
CA GLY A 91 14.32 10.28 -4.33
C GLY A 91 13.01 10.52 -3.60
N MET A 92 12.27 9.47 -3.25
CA MET A 92 10.99 9.56 -2.53
C MET A 92 11.02 8.81 -1.21
N GLN A 93 10.12 9.20 -0.30
CA GLN A 93 9.86 8.40 0.91
C GLN A 93 9.28 7.04 0.54
N ALA A 94 9.47 6.05 1.43
CA ALA A 94 8.84 4.75 1.28
C ALA A 94 7.32 4.90 1.22
N GLN A 95 6.72 4.26 0.22
CA GLN A 95 5.29 4.21 0.03
C GLN A 95 4.79 2.78 0.22
N TYR A 96 3.56 2.65 0.64
CA TYR A 96 2.92 1.38 0.93
C TYR A 96 1.64 1.27 0.13
N GLU A 97 1.32 0.06 -0.31
CA GLU A 97 0.05 -0.25 -0.97
C GLU A 97 -0.48 -1.61 -0.53
N ARG A 98 -1.78 -1.81 -0.66
CA ARG A 98 -2.36 -3.15 -0.50
C ARG A 98 -1.91 -4.05 -1.65
N ILE A 99 -1.58 -5.31 -1.34
CA ILE A 99 -1.28 -6.29 -2.37
C ILE A 99 -2.56 -6.59 -3.15
N THR A 100 -2.54 -6.18 -4.42
CA THR A 100 -3.62 -6.36 -5.40
C THR A 100 -3.10 -7.13 -6.61
N LEU A 101 -3.89 -7.15 -7.69
CA LEU A 101 -3.43 -7.71 -8.97
C LEU A 101 -2.20 -6.95 -9.49
N PRO A 102 -1.30 -7.63 -10.20
CA PRO A 102 -0.10 -7.00 -10.77
C PRO A 102 -0.45 -5.76 -11.61
N HIS A 103 0.30 -4.69 -11.40
CA HIS A 103 0.19 -3.43 -12.12
C HIS A 103 1.56 -2.78 -12.30
N THR A 104 1.62 -1.81 -13.20
CA THR A 104 2.82 -1.05 -13.52
C THR A 104 2.74 0.32 -12.87
N HIS A 105 3.81 0.75 -12.21
CA HIS A 105 3.95 2.08 -11.63
C HIS A 105 4.60 3.03 -12.65
N LEU A 106 3.90 4.09 -13.03
CA LEU A 106 4.45 5.17 -13.85
C LEU A 106 4.85 6.33 -12.94
N ILE A 107 6.15 6.58 -12.83
CA ILE A 107 6.73 7.55 -11.89
C ILE A 107 7.23 8.75 -12.67
N CYS A 108 6.69 9.93 -12.35
CA CYS A 108 7.15 11.18 -12.96
C CYS A 108 8.41 11.69 -12.26
N THR A 109 9.54 11.73 -12.96
CA THR A 109 10.82 12.23 -12.42
C THR A 109 10.82 13.74 -12.17
N SER A 110 9.82 14.49 -12.70
CA SER A 110 9.75 15.96 -12.51
C SER A 110 8.89 16.37 -11.32
N CYS A 111 7.86 15.62 -10.93
CA CYS A 111 6.95 16.01 -9.84
C CYS A 111 6.65 14.88 -8.84
N GLY A 112 7.30 13.72 -8.98
CA GLY A 112 7.13 12.59 -8.09
C GLY A 112 5.78 11.87 -8.21
N LYS A 113 4.85 12.33 -9.06
CA LYS A 113 3.53 11.71 -9.17
C LYS A 113 3.66 10.25 -9.63
N VAL A 114 3.09 9.35 -8.87
CA VAL A 114 2.94 7.94 -9.21
C VAL A 114 1.54 7.70 -9.79
N ARG A 115 1.45 6.90 -10.84
CA ARG A 115 0.19 6.44 -11.45
C ARG A 115 0.28 4.96 -11.72
N GLU A 116 -0.73 4.22 -11.35
CA GLU A 116 -0.86 2.79 -11.63
C GLU A 116 -1.53 2.56 -12.98
N VAL A 117 -1.01 1.59 -13.72
CA VAL A 117 -1.60 1.13 -14.98
C VAL A 117 -1.60 -0.40 -15.00
N ARG A 118 -2.73 -0.99 -15.31
CA ARG A 118 -2.83 -2.42 -15.55
C ARG A 118 -2.45 -2.72 -16.99
N ASP A 119 -1.47 -3.61 -17.16
CA ASP A 119 -1.07 -4.15 -18.44
C ASP A 119 -1.20 -5.67 -18.41
N ASN A 120 -2.32 -6.15 -18.91
CA ASN A 120 -2.63 -7.59 -18.92
C ASN A 120 -1.66 -8.39 -19.81
N ASN A 121 -1.14 -7.79 -20.87
CA ASN A 121 -0.19 -8.46 -21.77
C ASN A 121 1.15 -8.64 -21.08
N PHE A 122 1.64 -7.59 -20.38
CA PHE A 122 2.86 -7.69 -19.61
C PHE A 122 2.71 -8.65 -18.42
N ALA A 123 1.58 -8.62 -17.73
CA ALA A 123 1.29 -9.55 -16.65
C ALA A 123 1.29 -11.01 -17.15
N ALA A 124 0.64 -11.29 -18.28
CA ALA A 124 0.65 -12.62 -18.90
C ALA A 124 2.06 -13.07 -19.28
N PHE A 125 2.85 -12.17 -19.89
CA PHE A 125 4.24 -12.43 -20.25
C PHE A 125 5.06 -12.79 -19.00
N MET A 126 4.99 -12.02 -17.93
CA MET A 126 5.73 -12.28 -16.68
C MET A 126 5.30 -13.56 -16.00
N ASN A 127 4.00 -13.87 -15.98
CA ASN A 127 3.47 -15.11 -15.39
C ASN A 127 3.91 -16.37 -16.16
N ALA A 128 4.14 -16.25 -17.47
CA ALA A 128 4.65 -17.34 -18.30
C ALA A 128 6.16 -17.56 -18.16
N ARG A 129 6.91 -16.58 -17.61
CA ARG A 129 8.37 -16.68 -17.46
C ARG A 129 8.75 -17.71 -16.39
N ARG A 130 9.80 -18.45 -16.67
CA ARG A 130 10.47 -19.33 -15.72
C ARG A 130 11.92 -18.90 -15.62
N PHE A 131 12.39 -18.72 -14.39
CA PHE A 131 13.77 -18.41 -14.09
C PHE A 131 14.45 -19.65 -13.56
N ASN A 132 15.58 -20.04 -14.16
CA ASN A 132 16.28 -21.25 -13.76
C ASN A 132 16.70 -21.17 -12.27
N ALA A 133 16.42 -22.25 -11.53
CA ALA A 133 16.70 -22.37 -10.10
C ALA A 133 16.13 -21.23 -9.22
N PHE A 134 15.02 -20.58 -9.66
CA PHE A 134 14.41 -19.47 -8.94
C PHE A 134 12.87 -19.53 -9.00
N ASN A 135 12.24 -19.54 -7.83
CA ASN A 135 10.79 -19.46 -7.70
C ASN A 135 10.38 -18.00 -7.47
N THR A 136 9.62 -17.45 -8.40
CA THR A 136 9.16 -16.06 -8.32
C THR A 136 7.90 -15.96 -7.47
N ASP A 137 7.96 -15.24 -6.36
CA ASP A 137 6.77 -14.95 -5.55
C ASP A 137 5.95 -13.81 -6.16
N HIS A 138 6.62 -12.74 -6.59
CA HIS A 138 6.00 -11.57 -7.21
C HIS A 138 7.03 -10.78 -8.02
N TYR A 139 6.54 -9.82 -8.79
CA TYR A 139 7.37 -8.81 -9.45
C TYR A 139 6.74 -7.42 -9.30
N SER A 140 7.55 -6.37 -9.44
CA SER A 140 7.11 -4.98 -9.53
C SER A 140 7.73 -4.35 -10.76
N LEU A 141 6.93 -3.60 -11.52
CA LEU A 141 7.40 -2.87 -12.69
C LEU A 141 7.30 -1.37 -12.45
N TYR A 142 8.42 -0.68 -12.56
CA TYR A 142 8.54 0.76 -12.43
C TYR A 142 8.98 1.35 -13.77
N VAL A 143 8.21 2.34 -14.25
CA VAL A 143 8.53 3.08 -15.47
C VAL A 143 8.69 4.54 -15.11
N TYR A 144 9.88 5.06 -15.32
CA TYR A 144 10.25 6.45 -15.01
C TYR A 144 10.13 7.31 -16.26
N GLY A 145 9.59 8.52 -16.09
CA GLY A 145 9.41 9.44 -17.23
C GLY A 145 8.84 10.78 -16.79
N THR A 146 8.29 11.53 -17.74
CA THR A 146 7.66 12.83 -17.47
C THR A 146 6.16 12.76 -17.73
N CYS A 147 5.33 13.07 -16.74
CA CYS A 147 3.88 13.08 -16.92
C CYS A 147 3.43 14.19 -17.90
N SER A 148 2.26 14.03 -18.50
CA SER A 148 1.71 14.98 -19.48
C SER A 148 1.62 16.42 -18.96
N THR A 149 1.31 16.60 -17.68
CA THR A 149 1.26 17.93 -17.05
C THR A 149 2.64 18.60 -17.00
N CYS A 150 3.66 17.87 -16.58
CA CYS A 150 5.04 18.39 -16.53
C CYS A 150 5.61 18.60 -17.94
N ALA A 151 5.31 17.72 -18.88
CA ALA A 151 5.72 17.88 -20.28
C ALA A 151 5.13 19.14 -20.90
N ARG A 152 3.84 19.45 -20.65
CA ARG A 152 3.20 20.70 -21.10
C ARG A 152 3.81 21.95 -20.46
N LYS A 153 4.13 21.91 -19.14
CA LYS A 153 4.81 23.02 -18.46
C LYS A 153 6.19 23.28 -19.07
N LYS A 154 6.97 22.23 -19.35
CA LYS A 154 8.30 22.36 -20.01
C LYS A 154 8.21 22.96 -21.41
N LYS A 155 7.18 22.65 -22.20
CA LYS A 155 6.97 23.25 -23.52
C LYS A 155 6.63 24.74 -23.44
N ARG A 156 5.79 25.13 -22.48
CA ARG A 156 5.41 26.56 -22.27
C ARG A 156 6.57 27.43 -21.76
N ALA A 157 7.51 26.86 -21.01
CA ALA A 157 8.68 27.59 -20.50
C ALA A 157 9.79 27.77 -21.56
N LYS A 158 9.68 27.18 -22.75
CA LYS A 158 10.63 27.28 -23.87
C LYS A 158 10.18 28.29 -24.95
N HIS A 159 9.00 28.85 -24.79
CA HIS A 159 8.44 29.94 -25.61
C HIS A 159 8.29 31.20 -24.76
#